data_5077e02b4bff880d0fa33437c5b336a2
#
_entry.id   5077e02b4bff880d0fa33437c5b336a2
#
_cell.length_a   1.000
_cell.length_b   1.000
_cell.length_c   1.000
_cell.angle_alpha   90.00
_cell.angle_beta   90.00
_cell.angle_gamma   90.00
#
_symmetry.space_group_name_H-M   'P 1'
#
loop_
_entity.id
_entity.type
_entity.pdbx_description
1 polymer ?
#
loop_
_entity_poly.entity_id
_entity_poly.type
_entity_poly.pdbx_seq_one_letter_code
_entity_poly.pdbx_strand_id
1 'polypeptide(L)'
;MRAVDTNILVRLFADDDAEQAELAEQVLASDTIFLPKTVILEFEWIMRSIYREPRAAIAVAIQRLLETMNFQVEDQATVARAVNWFGQGMDFSDALHLASSTHVDDFVTFDLAMRRRSAELGTKPPVVA
;
A
#
# COMPACT_ATOMS: atom_id res chain seq x y z
N MET A 1 -15.83 10.65 10.72
CA MET A 1 -14.87 9.80 9.98
C MET A 1 -15.58 9.08 8.84
N ARG A 2 -14.96 9.07 7.67
CA ARG A 2 -15.52 8.46 6.46
C ARG A 2 -14.50 7.50 5.86
N ALA A 3 -14.93 6.31 5.47
CA ALA A 3 -14.09 5.43 4.66
C ALA A 3 -14.34 5.75 3.18
N VAL A 4 -13.31 5.58 2.35
CA VAL A 4 -13.41 5.81 0.91
C VAL A 4 -12.95 4.59 0.13
N ASP A 5 -13.48 4.43 -1.06
CA ASP A 5 -13.06 3.40 -1.98
C ASP A 5 -11.78 3.82 -2.72
N THR A 6 -11.14 2.85 -3.31
CA THR A 6 -9.85 3.03 -3.99
C THR A 6 -9.92 4.07 -5.10
N ASN A 7 -11.01 4.11 -5.87
CA ASN A 7 -11.14 5.06 -6.97
C ASN A 7 -11.11 6.53 -6.52
N ILE A 8 -11.50 6.81 -5.29
CA ILE A 8 -11.37 8.17 -4.73
C ILE A 8 -9.89 8.54 -4.54
N LEU A 9 -9.08 7.61 -4.00
CA LEU A 9 -7.64 7.85 -3.84
C LEU A 9 -6.92 7.99 -5.16
N VAL A 10 -7.29 7.17 -6.14
CA VAL A 10 -6.66 7.19 -7.46
C VAL A 10 -6.80 8.57 -8.11
N ARG A 11 -7.93 9.26 -7.88
CA ARG A 11 -8.15 10.62 -8.44
C ARG A 11 -7.15 11.66 -7.91
N LEU A 12 -6.50 11.43 -6.77
CA LEU A 12 -5.46 12.33 -6.28
C LEU A 12 -4.17 12.27 -7.09
N PHE A 13 -3.92 11.14 -7.73
CA PHE A 13 -2.64 10.87 -8.40
C PHE A 13 -2.79 10.71 -9.92
N ALA A 14 -3.99 10.41 -10.41
CA ALA A 14 -4.28 10.23 -11.82
C ALA A 14 -4.87 11.52 -12.40
N ASP A 15 -4.31 12.00 -13.50
CA ASP A 15 -4.69 13.26 -14.14
C ASP A 15 -5.51 12.99 -15.41
N ASP A 16 -6.49 12.10 -15.32
CA ASP A 16 -7.29 11.66 -16.47
C ASP A 16 -8.77 12.10 -16.41
N ASP A 17 -9.23 12.69 -15.30
CA ASP A 17 -10.61 13.16 -15.13
C ASP A 17 -10.62 14.31 -14.10
N ALA A 18 -10.59 15.54 -14.60
CA ALA A 18 -10.54 16.73 -13.76
C ALA A 18 -11.79 16.91 -12.88
N GLU A 19 -12.96 16.54 -13.38
CA GLU A 19 -14.22 16.64 -12.62
C GLU A 19 -14.24 15.68 -11.45
N GLN A 20 -13.87 14.42 -11.67
CA GLN A 20 -13.78 13.43 -10.61
C GLN A 20 -12.67 13.77 -9.62
N ALA A 21 -11.54 14.31 -10.08
CA ALA A 21 -10.46 14.73 -9.20
C ALA A 21 -10.92 15.82 -8.24
N GLU A 22 -11.68 16.81 -8.72
CA GLU A 22 -12.22 17.86 -7.88
C GLU A 22 -13.18 17.33 -6.83
N LEU A 23 -14.08 16.44 -7.22
CA LEU A 23 -15.02 15.80 -6.28
C LEU A 23 -14.28 14.97 -5.24
N ALA A 24 -13.25 14.23 -5.64
CA ALA A 24 -12.44 13.43 -4.73
C ALA A 24 -11.73 14.33 -3.71
N GLU A 25 -11.15 15.43 -4.15
CA GLU A 25 -10.50 16.40 -3.24
C GLU A 25 -11.48 16.93 -2.21
N GLN A 26 -12.70 17.28 -2.62
CA GLN A 26 -13.74 17.74 -1.70
C GLN A 26 -14.09 16.67 -0.66
N VAL A 27 -14.27 15.44 -1.08
CA VAL A 27 -14.57 14.32 -0.17
C VAL A 27 -13.42 14.12 0.82
N LEU A 28 -12.18 14.10 0.32
CA LEU A 28 -11.02 13.80 1.15
C LEU A 28 -10.67 14.94 2.11
N ALA A 29 -11.12 16.15 1.83
CA ALA A 29 -10.95 17.31 2.73
C ALA A 29 -12.12 17.46 3.73
N SER A 30 -13.20 16.72 3.57
CA SER A 30 -14.45 16.95 4.30
C SER A 30 -14.47 16.43 5.74
N ASP A 31 -13.59 15.49 6.08
CA ASP A 31 -13.62 14.78 7.37
C ASP A 31 -12.30 14.04 7.58
N THR A 32 -12.17 13.34 8.70
CA THR A 32 -11.14 12.32 8.87
C THR A 32 -11.49 11.15 7.94
N ILE A 33 -10.51 10.70 7.18
CA ILE A 33 -10.68 9.65 6.17
C ILE A 33 -10.00 8.38 6.64
N PHE A 34 -10.78 7.30 6.74
CA PHE A 34 -10.26 5.98 7.06
C PHE A 34 -9.94 5.23 5.78
N LEU A 35 -8.72 4.69 5.69
CA LEU A 35 -8.23 3.93 4.55
C LEU A 35 -8.02 2.46 4.95
N PRO A 36 -8.93 1.55 4.54
CA PRO A 36 -8.72 0.13 4.77
C PRO A 36 -7.43 -0.40 4.12
N LYS A 37 -6.81 -1.39 4.73
CA LYS A 37 -5.62 -2.05 4.13
C LYS A 37 -5.90 -2.59 2.74
N THR A 38 -7.10 -3.11 2.53
CA THR A 38 -7.54 -3.62 1.23
C THR A 38 -7.59 -2.53 0.16
N VAL A 39 -7.95 -1.30 0.55
CA VAL A 39 -7.93 -0.15 -0.36
C VAL A 39 -6.50 0.23 -0.73
N ILE A 40 -5.58 0.21 0.24
CA ILE A 40 -4.15 0.46 -0.05
C ILE A 40 -3.59 -0.62 -0.99
N LEU A 41 -3.93 -1.88 -0.76
CA LEU A 41 -3.52 -2.99 -1.62
C LEU A 41 -4.00 -2.80 -3.07
N GLU A 42 -5.27 -2.48 -3.24
CA GLU A 42 -5.86 -2.24 -4.56
C GLU A 42 -5.28 -0.98 -5.22
N PHE A 43 -5.02 0.06 -4.45
CA PHE A 43 -4.39 1.29 -4.94
C PHE A 43 -3.04 1.00 -5.59
N GLU A 44 -2.18 0.22 -4.94
CA GLU A 44 -0.89 -0.18 -5.53
C GLU A 44 -1.10 -0.93 -6.84
N TRP A 45 -2.01 -1.89 -6.85
CA TRP A 45 -2.29 -2.69 -8.03
C TRP A 45 -2.76 -1.82 -9.20
N ILE A 46 -3.68 -0.87 -8.97
CA ILE A 46 -4.20 0.04 -9.99
C ILE A 46 -3.09 0.93 -10.53
N MET A 47 -2.30 1.54 -9.64
CA MET A 47 -1.22 2.44 -10.05
C MET A 47 -0.17 1.71 -10.88
N ARG A 48 0.13 0.48 -10.54
CA ARG A 48 1.11 -0.34 -11.26
C ARG A 48 0.55 -0.91 -12.56
N SER A 49 -0.64 -1.51 -12.51
CA SER A 49 -1.18 -2.30 -13.61
C SER A 49 -1.92 -1.46 -14.66
N ILE A 50 -2.59 -0.39 -14.25
CA ILE A 50 -3.40 0.45 -15.13
C ILE A 50 -2.63 1.70 -15.54
N TYR A 51 -2.08 2.43 -14.57
CA TYR A 51 -1.36 3.68 -14.84
C TYR A 51 0.13 3.48 -15.11
N ARG A 52 0.65 2.27 -14.90
CA ARG A 52 2.04 1.88 -15.17
C ARG A 52 3.06 2.77 -14.47
N GLU A 53 2.73 3.21 -13.29
CA GLU A 53 3.65 4.00 -12.49
C GLU A 53 4.82 3.12 -11.99
N PRO A 54 6.03 3.67 -11.91
CA PRO A 54 7.17 2.92 -11.39
C PRO A 54 7.05 2.69 -9.89
N ARG A 55 7.69 1.64 -9.40
CA ARG A 55 7.69 1.25 -7.99
C ARG A 55 8.01 2.42 -7.06
N ALA A 56 9.05 3.19 -7.37
CA ALA A 56 9.47 4.31 -6.55
C ALA A 56 8.36 5.38 -6.41
N ALA A 57 7.65 5.67 -7.49
CA ALA A 57 6.55 6.64 -7.48
C ALA A 57 5.38 6.14 -6.64
N ILE A 58 5.05 4.85 -6.75
CA ILE A 58 3.97 4.24 -5.97
C ILE A 58 4.32 4.24 -4.47
N ALA A 59 5.56 3.89 -4.14
CA ALA A 59 6.02 3.90 -2.75
C ALA A 59 5.90 5.30 -2.14
N VAL A 60 6.30 6.34 -2.87
CA VAL A 60 6.15 7.73 -2.43
C VAL A 60 4.67 8.10 -2.25
N ALA A 61 3.81 7.68 -3.19
CA ALA A 61 2.38 7.96 -3.10
C ALA A 61 1.76 7.35 -1.83
N ILE A 62 2.05 6.08 -1.54
CA ILE A 62 1.53 5.42 -0.33
C ILE A 62 2.11 6.08 0.92
N GLN A 63 3.39 6.45 0.89
CA GLN A 63 4.02 7.16 2.00
C GLN A 63 3.30 8.48 2.29
N ARG A 64 2.91 9.21 1.26
CA ARG A 64 2.12 10.45 1.42
C ARG A 64 0.75 10.19 2.04
N LEU A 65 0.10 9.08 1.68
CA LEU A 65 -1.17 8.70 2.31
C LEU A 65 -0.98 8.47 3.82
N LEU A 66 0.10 7.80 4.20
CA LEU A 66 0.43 7.55 5.61
C LEU A 66 0.73 8.83 6.39
N GLU A 67 1.25 9.86 5.74
CA GLU A 67 1.68 11.12 6.35
C GLU A 67 0.61 12.21 6.33
N THR A 68 -0.50 12.01 5.63
CA THR A 68 -1.58 13.00 5.53
C THR A 68 -2.35 13.08 6.84
N MET A 69 -2.45 14.28 7.41
CA MET A 69 -2.94 14.49 8.77
C MET A 69 -4.36 13.96 9.02
N ASN A 70 -5.27 14.16 8.07
CA ASN A 70 -6.65 13.74 8.26
C ASN A 70 -6.93 12.33 7.72
N PHE A 71 -5.88 11.58 7.34
CA PHE A 71 -6.02 10.20 6.90
C PHE A 71 -5.62 9.26 8.03
N GLN A 72 -6.44 8.25 8.25
CA GLN A 72 -6.17 7.18 9.19
C GLN A 72 -6.12 5.86 8.44
N VAL A 73 -4.91 5.36 8.24
CA VAL A 73 -4.70 4.08 7.55
C VAL A 73 -4.91 2.95 8.55
N GLU A 74 -5.68 1.94 8.15
CA GLU A 74 -5.88 0.74 8.96
C GLU A 74 -4.53 0.06 9.22
N ASP A 75 -4.21 -0.18 10.48
CA ASP A 75 -2.97 -0.85 10.90
C ASP A 75 -1.75 -0.17 10.27
N GLN A 76 -1.60 1.10 10.55
CA GLN A 76 -0.62 1.99 9.91
C GLN A 76 0.82 1.46 10.01
N ALA A 77 1.21 0.90 11.14
CA ALA A 77 2.56 0.37 11.32
C ALA A 77 2.85 -0.80 10.37
N THR A 78 1.87 -1.67 10.16
CA THR A 78 1.97 -2.79 9.22
C THR A 78 2.11 -2.29 7.79
N VAL A 79 1.27 -1.33 7.39
CA VAL A 79 1.33 -0.75 6.04
C VAL A 79 2.66 -0.03 5.82
N ALA A 80 3.14 0.72 6.80
CA ALA A 80 4.44 1.40 6.70
C ALA A 80 5.59 0.41 6.49
N ARG A 81 5.58 -0.71 7.20
CA ARG A 81 6.58 -1.77 7.03
C ARG A 81 6.51 -2.39 5.64
N ALA A 82 5.29 -2.68 5.17
CA ALA A 82 5.08 -3.23 3.82
C ALA A 82 5.59 -2.28 2.74
N VAL A 83 5.32 -0.99 2.85
CA VAL A 83 5.79 0.03 1.89
C VAL A 83 7.32 0.08 1.87
N ASN A 84 7.96 -0.03 3.02
CA ASN A 84 9.42 -0.05 3.11
C ASN A 84 10.00 -1.24 2.32
N TRP A 85 9.48 -2.45 2.54
CA TRP A 85 9.93 -3.62 1.80
C TRP A 85 9.58 -3.54 0.31
N PHE A 86 8.40 -3.03 0.00
CA PHE A 86 7.99 -2.79 -1.39
C PHE A 86 8.98 -1.86 -2.10
N GLY A 87 9.37 -0.77 -1.48
CA GLY A 87 10.36 0.18 -2.03
C GLY A 87 11.71 -0.48 -2.29
N GLN A 88 12.05 -1.53 -1.56
CA GLN A 88 13.29 -2.28 -1.70
C GLN A 88 13.17 -3.48 -2.66
N GLY A 89 12.04 -3.65 -3.31
CA GLY A 89 11.88 -4.63 -4.39
C GLY A 89 10.95 -5.81 -4.11
N MET A 90 10.32 -5.88 -2.93
CA MET A 90 9.34 -6.93 -2.65
C MET A 90 8.00 -6.58 -3.30
N ASP A 91 7.30 -7.58 -3.85
CA ASP A 91 5.93 -7.42 -4.31
C ASP A 91 5.06 -6.88 -3.17
N PHE A 92 4.17 -5.93 -3.47
CA PHE A 92 3.44 -5.24 -2.40
C PHE A 92 2.49 -6.16 -1.64
N SER A 93 1.78 -7.06 -2.34
CA SER A 93 0.89 -7.98 -1.65
C SER A 93 1.68 -8.96 -0.77
N ASP A 94 2.84 -9.43 -1.23
CA ASP A 94 3.73 -10.26 -0.43
C ASP A 94 4.23 -9.51 0.80
N ALA A 95 4.65 -8.27 0.60
CA ALA A 95 5.11 -7.41 1.70
C ALA A 95 4.01 -7.19 2.75
N LEU A 96 2.78 -6.97 2.30
CA LEU A 96 1.65 -6.75 3.19
C LEU A 96 1.26 -8.03 3.94
N HIS A 97 1.28 -9.19 3.27
CA HIS A 97 1.07 -10.49 3.92
C HIS A 97 2.09 -10.70 5.04
N LEU A 98 3.36 -10.50 4.71
CA LEU A 98 4.46 -10.73 5.65
C LEU A 98 4.42 -9.73 6.81
N ALA A 99 4.20 -8.45 6.52
CA ALA A 99 4.09 -7.41 7.54
C ALA A 99 2.91 -7.63 8.48
N SER A 100 1.85 -8.29 8.00
CA SER A 100 0.68 -8.65 8.80
C SER A 100 0.89 -9.90 9.65
N SER A 101 2.03 -10.57 9.50
CA SER A 101 2.34 -11.87 10.13
C SER A 101 3.54 -11.81 11.07
N THR A 102 3.84 -10.65 11.65
CA THR A 102 5.05 -10.46 12.48
C THR A 102 5.02 -11.21 13.79
N HIS A 103 3.86 -11.71 14.20
CA HIS A 103 3.65 -12.39 15.49
C HIS A 103 3.76 -13.93 15.40
N VAL A 104 4.11 -14.46 14.22
CA VAL A 104 4.21 -15.90 14.01
C VAL A 104 5.67 -16.32 13.83
N ASP A 105 5.93 -17.63 13.93
CA ASP A 105 7.29 -18.17 13.87
C ASP A 105 7.88 -18.11 12.45
N ASP A 106 7.08 -18.39 11.43
CA ASP A 106 7.51 -18.33 10.04
C ASP A 106 6.32 -18.07 9.11
N PHE A 107 6.64 -17.73 7.88
CA PHE A 107 5.68 -17.56 6.80
C PHE A 107 6.00 -18.58 5.71
N VAL A 108 5.06 -19.46 5.41
CA VAL A 108 5.28 -20.58 4.48
C VAL A 108 4.72 -20.24 3.11
N THR A 109 5.55 -20.37 2.07
CA THR A 109 5.15 -20.15 0.67
C THR A 109 5.97 -20.99 -0.28
N PHE A 110 5.38 -21.35 -1.42
CA PHE A 110 6.10 -21.96 -2.53
C PHE A 110 6.72 -20.93 -3.48
N ASP A 111 6.45 -19.63 -3.27
CA ASP A 111 6.98 -18.55 -4.10
C ASP A 111 8.47 -18.35 -3.82
N LEU A 112 9.31 -18.79 -4.77
CA LEU A 112 10.75 -18.70 -4.66
C LEU A 112 11.24 -17.24 -4.65
N ALA A 113 10.59 -16.38 -5.45
CA ALA A 113 10.96 -14.97 -5.51
C ALA A 113 10.71 -14.26 -4.17
N MET A 114 9.61 -14.56 -3.52
CA MET A 114 9.29 -14.02 -2.20
C MET A 114 10.32 -14.49 -1.15
N ARG A 115 10.66 -15.78 -1.17
CA ARG A 115 11.67 -16.33 -0.24
C ARG A 115 13.04 -15.68 -0.43
N ARG A 116 13.47 -15.50 -1.67
CA ARG A 116 14.75 -14.87 -1.99
C ARG A 116 14.77 -13.41 -1.53
N ARG A 117 13.74 -12.67 -1.85
CA ARG A 117 13.65 -11.26 -1.50
C ARG A 117 13.62 -11.07 0.02
N SER A 118 12.86 -11.89 0.71
CA SER A 118 12.81 -11.88 2.17
C SER A 118 14.19 -12.11 2.79
N ALA A 119 14.93 -13.09 2.29
CA ALA A 119 16.29 -13.37 2.76
C ALA A 119 17.24 -12.20 2.51
N GLU A 120 17.17 -11.59 1.33
CA GLU A 120 18.00 -10.43 0.97
C GLU A 120 17.72 -9.22 1.87
N LEU A 121 16.45 -8.98 2.19
CA LEU A 121 16.05 -7.82 3.01
C LEU A 121 16.10 -8.09 4.50
N GLY A 122 16.28 -9.34 4.92
CA GLY A 122 16.28 -9.71 6.33
C GLY A 122 14.93 -9.47 7.01
N THR A 123 13.84 -9.79 6.31
CA THR A 123 12.49 -9.57 6.85
C THR A 123 12.15 -10.56 7.97
N LYS A 124 11.14 -10.22 8.76
CA LYS A 124 10.58 -11.09 9.80
C LYS A 124 9.07 -11.16 9.67
N PRO A 125 8.48 -12.35 9.89
CA PRO A 125 9.14 -13.63 10.21
C PRO A 125 9.95 -14.16 9.01
N PRO A 126 10.79 -15.20 9.21
CA PRO A 126 11.48 -15.83 8.09
C PRO A 126 10.49 -16.47 7.12
N VAL A 127 10.80 -16.41 5.83
CA VAL A 127 9.95 -16.97 4.78
C VAL A 127 10.55 -18.30 4.33
N VAL A 128 9.80 -19.37 4.49
CA VAL A 128 10.25 -20.74 4.27
C VAL A 128 9.31 -21.50 3.34
N ALA A 129 9.72 -22.70 2.95
CA ALA A 129 8.90 -23.57 2.13
C ALA A 129 8.54 -24.86 2.86
#